data_f453af7ada9fbd794bbfde8efdc3b5d9
#
_entry.id   f453af7ada9fbd794bbfde8efdc3b5d9
#
_cell.length_a   1.000
_cell.length_b   1.000
_cell.length_c   1.000
_cell.angle_alpha   90.00
_cell.angle_beta   90.00
_cell.angle_gamma   90.00
#
_symmetry.space_group_name_H-M   'P 1'
#
loop_
_entity.id
_entity.type
_entity.pdbx_description
1 polymer ?
#
loop_
_entity_poly.entity_id
_entity_poly.type
_entity_poly.pdbx_seq_one_letter_code
_entity_poly.pdbx_strand_id
1 'polypeptide(L)'
;MSDPKFYCRAEDLAIGYGKTPLIEHIGLGVGKGTILTLIGPNGAGKSTLLKTLAAQLAPQGGAVLLDGKNLADYSGPERARKMALMVPHTRRTELITCFEMASAGRYPYTGRLGVLSAEDKRQVHAALALVGAEALAGRDFNRISDGQRQRVLLARAICQQPELILLDEPTSFLDIKGKAELLAILKSLARDKKMAVILSLHELELAQKVSDKVVCVSAAGVSDVMTQEKAFARENICKIYALTDEQYAFLYGEEKAPEEKRPLFEHYVRSGQKLLRCGYTTGTCAALGAAGAARLLLTG
;
A
#
# COMPACT_ATOMS: atom_id res chain seq x y z
N MET A 1 17.86 13.02 -19.47
CA MET A 1 18.58 13.28 -18.19
C MET A 1 17.82 12.56 -17.08
N SER A 2 18.47 11.63 -16.36
CA SER A 2 17.83 10.90 -15.24
C SER A 2 17.55 11.87 -14.09
N ASP A 3 16.29 11.97 -13.68
CA ASP A 3 15.93 12.69 -12.46
C ASP A 3 16.41 11.86 -11.26
N PRO A 4 17.41 12.32 -10.49
CA PRO A 4 18.02 11.54 -9.40
C PRO A 4 17.05 11.23 -8.25
N LYS A 5 15.83 11.74 -8.32
CA LYS A 5 14.78 11.58 -7.33
C LYS A 5 14.12 10.19 -7.37
N PHE A 6 14.12 9.52 -8.54
CA PHE A 6 13.41 8.24 -8.70
C PHE A 6 14.39 7.09 -8.90
N TYR A 7 14.18 6.01 -8.14
CA TYR A 7 14.91 4.76 -8.32
C TYR A 7 14.30 3.88 -9.42
N CYS A 8 12.97 3.83 -9.51
CA CYS A 8 12.23 3.22 -10.61
C CYS A 8 11.25 4.23 -11.18
N ARG A 9 11.20 4.33 -12.52
CA ARG A 9 10.34 5.27 -13.24
C ARG A 9 9.78 4.63 -14.51
N ALA A 10 8.50 4.82 -14.75
CA ALA A 10 7.85 4.53 -16.02
C ALA A 10 7.70 5.83 -16.82
N GLU A 11 8.05 5.80 -18.09
CA GLU A 11 7.96 6.92 -19.02
C GLU A 11 7.11 6.55 -20.21
N ASP A 12 5.97 7.21 -20.35
CA ASP A 12 4.98 7.00 -21.42
C ASP A 12 4.67 5.51 -21.65
N LEU A 13 4.56 4.75 -20.53
CA LEU A 13 4.50 3.29 -20.56
C LEU A 13 3.11 2.82 -21.04
N ALA A 14 3.09 1.88 -21.99
CA ALA A 14 1.90 1.15 -22.42
C ALA A 14 1.98 -0.30 -21.95
N ILE A 15 0.90 -0.81 -21.36
CA ILE A 15 0.83 -2.16 -20.78
C ILE A 15 -0.34 -2.96 -21.34
N GLY A 16 -0.18 -4.28 -21.46
CA GLY A 16 -1.24 -5.19 -21.93
C GLY A 16 -0.71 -6.57 -22.25
N TYR A 17 -1.62 -7.49 -22.61
CA TYR A 17 -1.28 -8.89 -22.96
C TYR A 17 -1.45 -9.20 -24.46
N GLY A 18 -2.18 -8.40 -25.18
CA GLY A 18 -2.52 -8.64 -26.58
C GLY A 18 -1.81 -7.70 -27.54
N LYS A 19 -2.42 -7.47 -28.71
CA LYS A 19 -1.94 -6.50 -29.70
C LYS A 19 -2.33 -5.07 -29.33
N THR A 20 -3.43 -4.89 -28.61
CA THR A 20 -3.91 -3.58 -28.17
C THR A 20 -3.55 -3.39 -26.70
N PRO A 21 -2.94 -2.26 -26.36
CA PRO A 21 -2.65 -1.94 -24.96
C PRO A 21 -3.93 -1.89 -24.10
N LEU A 22 -3.80 -2.33 -22.87
CA LEU A 22 -4.84 -2.20 -21.85
C LEU A 22 -4.89 -0.77 -21.32
N ILE A 23 -3.72 -0.18 -21.09
CA ILE A 23 -3.55 1.19 -20.63
C ILE A 23 -2.29 1.76 -21.30
N GLU A 24 -2.37 3.03 -21.71
CA GLU A 24 -1.29 3.79 -22.34
C GLU A 24 -0.96 5.04 -21.52
N HIS A 25 0.11 5.70 -21.89
CA HIS A 25 0.57 6.99 -21.32
C HIS A 25 0.77 6.97 -19.81
N ILE A 26 1.32 5.87 -19.28
CA ILE A 26 1.58 5.74 -17.85
C ILE A 26 2.90 6.43 -17.49
N GLY A 27 2.80 7.44 -16.61
CA GLY A 27 3.93 8.10 -15.99
C GLY A 27 3.90 7.94 -14.48
N LEU A 28 4.86 7.22 -13.91
CA LEU A 28 4.98 7.10 -12.45
C LEU A 28 6.45 6.93 -12.04
N GLY A 29 6.74 7.23 -10.77
CA GLY A 29 8.08 7.04 -10.24
C GLY A 29 8.07 6.82 -8.73
N VAL A 30 9.01 5.99 -8.25
CA VAL A 30 9.24 5.71 -6.84
C VAL A 30 10.71 5.92 -6.50
N GLY A 31 10.97 6.62 -5.40
CA GLY A 31 12.32 6.82 -4.84
C GLY A 31 12.68 5.74 -3.81
N LYS A 32 13.98 5.62 -3.51
CA LYS A 32 14.44 4.79 -2.38
C LYS A 32 13.82 5.27 -1.07
N GLY A 33 13.46 4.34 -0.20
CA GLY A 33 12.84 4.65 1.09
C GLY A 33 11.37 5.05 1.00
N THR A 34 10.73 4.92 -0.16
CA THR A 34 9.35 5.34 -0.42
C THR A 34 8.45 4.16 -0.71
N ILE A 35 7.24 4.18 -0.17
CA ILE A 35 6.18 3.22 -0.47
C ILE A 35 5.17 3.88 -1.41
N LEU A 36 5.09 3.37 -2.64
CA LEU A 36 4.10 3.73 -3.66
C LEU A 36 3.01 2.66 -3.70
N THR A 37 1.77 3.03 -3.44
CA THR A 37 0.64 2.09 -3.47
C THR A 37 -0.23 2.31 -4.69
N LEU A 38 -0.56 1.22 -5.37
CA LEU A 38 -1.53 1.18 -6.45
C LEU A 38 -2.90 0.82 -5.88
N ILE A 39 -3.89 1.70 -6.06
CA ILE A 39 -5.29 1.45 -5.68
C ILE A 39 -6.19 1.48 -6.92
N GLY A 40 -7.36 0.86 -6.84
CA GLY A 40 -8.35 0.85 -7.91
C GLY A 40 -9.11 -0.47 -7.98
N PRO A 41 -10.18 -0.55 -8.79
CA PRO A 41 -11.04 -1.72 -8.87
C PRO A 41 -10.31 -2.97 -9.36
N ASN A 42 -10.95 -4.12 -9.14
CA ASN A 42 -10.46 -5.40 -9.66
C ASN A 42 -10.49 -5.39 -11.19
N GLY A 43 -9.48 -5.99 -11.81
CA GLY A 43 -9.36 -6.00 -13.27
C GLY A 43 -8.87 -4.70 -13.90
N ALA A 44 -8.64 -3.62 -13.14
CA ALA A 44 -8.18 -2.32 -13.66
C ALA A 44 -6.76 -2.32 -14.24
N GLY A 45 -5.98 -3.41 -14.11
CA GLY A 45 -4.63 -3.49 -14.67
C GLY A 45 -3.49 -3.34 -13.66
N LYS A 46 -3.75 -3.27 -12.34
CA LYS A 46 -2.70 -3.15 -11.30
C LYS A 46 -1.64 -4.25 -11.38
N SER A 47 -2.05 -5.51 -11.46
CA SER A 47 -1.14 -6.65 -11.61
C SER A 47 -0.39 -6.64 -12.93
N THR A 48 -1.02 -6.18 -14.02
CA THR A 48 -0.38 -6.02 -15.34
C THR A 48 0.71 -4.97 -15.26
N LEU A 49 0.42 -3.82 -14.62
CA LEU A 49 1.40 -2.76 -14.39
C LEU A 49 2.58 -3.26 -13.56
N LEU A 50 2.34 -3.93 -12.42
CA LEU A 50 3.41 -4.49 -11.58
C LEU A 50 4.28 -5.50 -12.35
N LYS A 51 3.69 -6.38 -13.15
CA LYS A 51 4.43 -7.35 -13.97
C LYS A 51 5.26 -6.67 -15.06
N THR A 52 4.75 -5.60 -15.67
CA THR A 52 5.48 -4.82 -16.66
C THR A 52 6.65 -4.05 -16.02
N LEU A 53 6.42 -3.41 -14.86
CA LEU A 53 7.47 -2.76 -14.09
C LEU A 53 8.58 -3.73 -13.64
N ALA A 54 8.22 -5.01 -13.41
CA ALA A 54 9.15 -6.06 -13.06
C ALA A 54 9.81 -6.77 -14.27
N ALA A 55 9.52 -6.33 -15.50
CA ALA A 55 9.92 -6.99 -16.73
C ALA A 55 9.55 -8.49 -16.82
N GLN A 56 8.45 -8.90 -16.14
CA GLN A 56 7.81 -10.19 -16.40
C GLN A 56 6.88 -10.13 -17.62
N LEU A 57 6.44 -8.93 -17.95
CA LEU A 57 5.65 -8.63 -19.13
C LEU A 57 6.38 -7.54 -19.90
N ALA A 58 6.55 -7.74 -21.19
CA ALA A 58 7.16 -6.71 -22.04
C ALA A 58 6.24 -5.49 -22.15
N PRO A 59 6.77 -4.26 -22.07
CA PRO A 59 6.01 -3.06 -22.35
C PRO A 59 5.56 -3.06 -23.83
N GLN A 60 4.37 -2.53 -24.09
CA GLN A 60 3.84 -2.35 -25.45
C GLN A 60 4.18 -0.98 -26.03
N GLY A 61 4.72 -0.08 -25.22
CA GLY A 61 5.22 1.24 -25.56
C GLY A 61 5.89 1.90 -24.38
N GLY A 62 6.68 2.94 -24.61
CA GLY A 62 7.41 3.64 -23.59
C GLY A 62 8.57 2.85 -22.98
N ALA A 63 9.00 3.22 -21.78
CA ALA A 63 10.14 2.61 -21.12
C ALA A 63 9.98 2.55 -19.60
N VAL A 64 10.65 1.57 -18.98
CA VAL A 64 10.86 1.51 -17.54
C VAL A 64 12.33 1.74 -17.25
N LEU A 65 12.64 2.73 -16.45
CA LEU A 65 13.99 3.04 -15.98
C LEU A 65 14.18 2.52 -14.57
N LEU A 66 15.28 1.84 -14.31
CA LEU A 66 15.70 1.38 -13.00
C LEU A 66 17.10 1.93 -12.72
N ASP A 67 17.26 2.68 -11.64
CA ASP A 67 18.55 3.30 -11.28
C ASP A 67 19.15 4.13 -12.46
N GLY A 68 18.27 4.84 -13.17
CA GLY A 68 18.63 5.69 -14.30
C GLY A 68 18.93 4.98 -15.64
N LYS A 69 18.92 3.63 -15.68
CA LYS A 69 19.17 2.82 -16.87
C LYS A 69 17.87 2.14 -17.32
N ASN A 70 17.68 1.99 -18.65
CA ASN A 70 16.50 1.27 -19.16
C ASN A 70 16.51 -0.17 -18.65
N LEU A 71 15.36 -0.64 -18.16
CA LEU A 71 15.20 -1.98 -17.59
C LEU A 71 15.49 -3.08 -18.63
N ALA A 72 15.27 -2.82 -19.91
CA ALA A 72 15.58 -3.74 -21.00
C ALA A 72 17.10 -3.98 -21.19
N ASP A 73 17.94 -3.03 -20.76
CA ASP A 73 19.40 -3.11 -20.89
C ASP A 73 20.07 -3.91 -19.76
N TYR A 74 19.31 -4.32 -18.75
CA TYR A 74 19.82 -5.19 -17.69
C TYR A 74 19.76 -6.65 -18.10
N SER A 75 20.83 -7.40 -17.82
CA SER A 75 20.76 -8.86 -17.88
C SER A 75 19.81 -9.42 -16.83
N GLY A 76 19.29 -10.63 -17.05
CA GLY A 76 18.39 -11.29 -16.10
C GLY A 76 18.94 -11.34 -14.67
N PRO A 77 20.19 -11.80 -14.44
CA PRO A 77 20.81 -11.82 -13.11
C PRO A 77 21.00 -10.43 -12.50
N GLU A 78 21.42 -9.43 -13.27
CA GLU A 78 21.56 -8.06 -12.77
C GLU A 78 20.23 -7.48 -12.31
N ARG A 79 19.19 -7.63 -13.13
CA ARG A 79 17.83 -7.21 -12.78
C ARG A 79 17.34 -7.91 -11.53
N ALA A 80 17.54 -9.23 -11.44
CA ALA A 80 17.12 -10.01 -10.29
C ALA A 80 17.85 -9.64 -8.98
N ARG A 81 19.04 -9.04 -9.02
CA ARG A 81 19.71 -8.50 -7.84
C ARG A 81 19.17 -7.13 -7.42
N LYS A 82 18.57 -6.39 -8.33
CA LYS A 82 18.06 -5.04 -8.07
C LYS A 82 16.59 -5.00 -7.70
N MET A 83 15.78 -5.95 -8.20
CA MET A 83 14.34 -5.95 -7.96
C MET A 83 13.78 -7.34 -7.71
N ALA A 84 12.76 -7.42 -6.86
CA ALA A 84 11.98 -8.62 -6.62
C ALA A 84 10.50 -8.36 -6.87
N LEU A 85 9.80 -9.35 -7.43
CA LEU A 85 8.35 -9.33 -7.59
C LEU A 85 7.73 -10.46 -6.80
N MET A 86 6.77 -10.14 -5.95
CA MET A 86 5.89 -11.09 -5.29
C MET A 86 4.49 -10.98 -5.92
N VAL A 87 4.04 -12.09 -6.49
CA VAL A 87 2.66 -12.24 -6.99
C VAL A 87 1.95 -13.32 -6.19
N PRO A 88 0.62 -13.30 -6.10
CA PRO A 88 -0.14 -14.37 -5.48
C PRO A 88 0.22 -15.72 -6.10
N HIS A 89 0.46 -16.73 -5.25
CA HIS A 89 0.84 -18.05 -5.73
C HIS A 89 -0.42 -18.86 -6.07
N THR A 90 -0.62 -19.12 -7.36
CA THR A 90 -1.80 -19.84 -7.86
C THR A 90 -1.53 -21.30 -8.23
N ARG A 91 -0.26 -21.72 -8.33
CA ARG A 91 0.12 -23.07 -8.76
C ARG A 91 0.65 -23.88 -7.59
N ARG A 92 0.22 -25.15 -7.49
CA ARG A 92 0.86 -26.12 -6.60
C ARG A 92 2.24 -26.46 -7.16
N THR A 93 3.27 -26.30 -6.35
CA THR A 93 4.63 -26.78 -6.64
C THR A 93 4.78 -28.18 -6.08
N GLU A 94 5.44 -29.07 -6.81
CA GLU A 94 5.72 -30.41 -6.31
C GLU A 94 6.67 -30.33 -5.11
N LEU A 95 6.38 -31.15 -4.06
CA LEU A 95 7.20 -31.44 -2.88
C LEU A 95 8.36 -30.48 -2.59
N ILE A 96 8.05 -29.24 -2.26
CA ILE A 96 9.03 -28.20 -1.92
C ILE A 96 8.82 -27.74 -0.48
N THR A 97 9.86 -27.63 0.30
CA THR A 97 9.82 -27.08 1.66
C THR A 97 9.71 -25.56 1.63
N CYS A 98 9.27 -24.96 2.75
CA CYS A 98 9.25 -23.50 2.90
C CYS A 98 10.66 -22.89 2.79
N PHE A 99 11.69 -23.60 3.28
CA PHE A 99 13.09 -23.19 3.13
C PHE A 99 13.50 -23.15 1.66
N GLU A 100 13.21 -24.19 0.89
CA GLU A 100 13.54 -24.26 -0.53
C GLU A 100 12.77 -23.21 -1.33
N MET A 101 11.48 -22.98 -1.02
CA MET A 101 10.70 -21.91 -1.62
C MET A 101 11.33 -20.52 -1.37
N ALA A 102 11.73 -20.23 -0.15
CA ALA A 102 12.40 -18.98 0.19
C ALA A 102 13.80 -18.90 -0.45
N SER A 103 14.54 -20.01 -0.52
CA SER A 103 15.88 -20.08 -1.07
C SER A 103 15.95 -19.79 -2.58
N ALA A 104 14.83 -19.96 -3.30
CA ALA A 104 14.74 -19.54 -4.70
C ALA A 104 15.05 -18.05 -4.90
N GLY A 105 14.87 -17.20 -3.88
CA GLY A 105 15.33 -15.81 -3.87
C GLY A 105 16.85 -15.65 -3.99
N ARG A 106 17.63 -16.70 -3.71
CA ARG A 106 19.10 -16.67 -3.80
C ARG A 106 19.66 -17.05 -5.16
N TYR A 107 18.83 -17.51 -6.11
CA TYR A 107 19.31 -17.89 -7.46
C TYR A 107 20.19 -16.85 -8.15
N PRO A 108 19.99 -15.53 -8.04
CA PRO A 108 20.89 -14.54 -8.65
C PRO A 108 22.32 -14.58 -8.09
N TYR A 109 22.56 -15.31 -6.99
CA TYR A 109 23.84 -15.37 -6.28
C TYR A 109 24.49 -16.76 -6.32
N THR A 110 23.77 -17.84 -6.67
CA THR A 110 24.24 -19.22 -6.55
C THR A 110 25.02 -19.76 -7.76
N GLY A 111 25.24 -18.94 -8.78
CA GLY A 111 25.94 -19.37 -9.98
C GLY A 111 25.18 -20.44 -10.78
N ARG A 112 25.90 -21.11 -11.71
CA ARG A 112 25.29 -22.07 -12.67
C ARG A 112 24.75 -23.35 -12.01
N LEU A 113 25.33 -23.77 -10.92
CA LEU A 113 24.94 -25.02 -10.25
C LEU A 113 23.81 -24.85 -9.24
N GLY A 114 23.39 -23.62 -8.93
CA GLY A 114 22.32 -23.35 -7.98
C GLY A 114 22.63 -23.75 -6.54
N VAL A 115 23.91 -24.03 -6.20
CA VAL A 115 24.32 -24.48 -4.87
C VAL A 115 24.34 -23.31 -3.90
N LEU A 116 23.59 -23.44 -2.80
CA LEU A 116 23.55 -22.43 -1.73
C LEU A 116 24.83 -22.49 -0.89
N SER A 117 25.51 -21.36 -0.77
CA SER A 117 26.61 -21.18 0.20
C SER A 117 26.09 -21.16 1.63
N ALA A 118 26.98 -21.21 2.60
CA ALA A 118 26.62 -21.03 4.01
C ALA A 118 26.00 -19.64 4.26
N GLU A 119 26.48 -18.62 3.54
CA GLU A 119 25.91 -17.26 3.60
C GLU A 119 24.50 -17.22 3.04
N ASP A 120 24.25 -17.85 1.89
CA ASP A 120 22.91 -17.91 1.31
C ASP A 120 21.90 -18.55 2.27
N LYS A 121 22.29 -19.66 2.91
CA LYS A 121 21.45 -20.32 3.92
C LYS A 121 21.15 -19.40 5.11
N ARG A 122 22.14 -18.65 5.61
CA ARG A 122 21.91 -17.65 6.66
C ARG A 122 20.91 -16.56 6.22
N GLN A 123 21.04 -16.06 5.00
CA GLN A 123 20.09 -15.07 4.45
C GLN A 123 18.68 -15.61 4.32
N VAL A 124 18.52 -16.89 3.93
CA VAL A 124 17.20 -17.55 3.87
C VAL A 124 16.57 -17.62 5.26
N HIS A 125 17.32 -18.11 6.27
CA HIS A 125 16.83 -18.18 7.65
C HIS A 125 16.49 -16.78 8.20
N ALA A 126 17.33 -15.79 7.98
CA ALA A 126 17.07 -14.41 8.39
C ALA A 126 15.80 -13.82 7.75
N ALA A 127 15.57 -14.11 6.46
CA ALA A 127 14.37 -13.67 5.76
C ALA A 127 13.11 -14.39 6.29
N LEU A 128 13.17 -15.70 6.57
CA LEU A 128 12.07 -16.44 7.18
C LEU A 128 11.78 -15.97 8.60
N ALA A 129 12.80 -15.68 9.40
CA ALA A 129 12.64 -15.15 10.75
C ALA A 129 11.97 -13.75 10.72
N LEU A 130 12.41 -12.88 9.81
CA LEU A 130 11.86 -11.53 9.66
C LEU A 130 10.34 -11.54 9.40
N VAL A 131 9.85 -12.52 8.67
CA VAL A 131 8.40 -12.65 8.37
C VAL A 131 7.66 -13.57 9.36
N GLY A 132 8.32 -14.04 10.41
CA GLY A 132 7.74 -14.95 11.40
C GLY A 132 7.41 -16.35 10.84
N ALA A 133 8.19 -16.84 9.86
CA ALA A 133 7.97 -18.11 9.20
C ALA A 133 9.13 -19.12 9.41
N GLU A 134 10.10 -18.84 10.28
CA GLU A 134 11.28 -19.68 10.48
C GLU A 134 10.92 -21.09 10.97
N ALA A 135 9.95 -21.22 11.89
CA ALA A 135 9.47 -22.51 12.38
C ALA A 135 8.80 -23.39 11.29
N LEU A 136 8.51 -22.79 10.14
CA LEU A 136 7.94 -23.49 8.98
C LEU A 136 8.99 -23.99 7.99
N ALA A 137 10.27 -23.66 8.17
CA ALA A 137 11.33 -23.89 7.18
C ALA A 137 11.32 -25.31 6.60
N GLY A 138 11.21 -26.34 7.44
CA GLY A 138 11.19 -27.75 7.03
C GLY A 138 9.81 -28.29 6.60
N ARG A 139 8.74 -27.48 6.67
CA ARG A 139 7.39 -27.92 6.30
C ARG A 139 7.19 -27.88 4.78
N ASP A 140 6.36 -28.76 4.28
CA ASP A 140 5.88 -28.72 2.89
C ASP A 140 5.09 -27.43 2.65
N PHE A 141 5.54 -26.64 1.67
CA PHE A 141 4.94 -25.36 1.29
C PHE A 141 3.46 -25.51 0.87
N ASN A 142 3.06 -26.65 0.32
CA ASN A 142 1.67 -26.88 -0.07
C ASN A 142 0.76 -27.26 1.11
N ARG A 143 1.33 -27.61 2.27
CA ARG A 143 0.59 -28.07 3.46
C ARG A 143 0.48 -27.01 4.56
N ILE A 144 0.89 -25.81 4.30
CA ILE A 144 0.72 -24.67 5.21
C ILE A 144 -0.49 -23.82 4.79
N SER A 145 -0.98 -22.96 5.69
CA SER A 145 -2.11 -22.07 5.40
C SER A 145 -1.73 -21.01 4.35
N ASP A 146 -2.74 -20.40 3.71
CA ASP A 146 -2.50 -19.37 2.69
C ASP A 146 -1.78 -18.15 3.27
N GLY A 147 -2.11 -17.73 4.50
CA GLY A 147 -1.38 -16.67 5.18
C GLY A 147 0.08 -17.03 5.48
N GLN A 148 0.36 -18.28 5.84
CA GLN A 148 1.73 -18.78 6.01
C GLN A 148 2.48 -18.82 4.67
N ARG A 149 1.82 -19.25 3.58
CA ARG A 149 2.39 -19.17 2.21
C ARG A 149 2.77 -17.76 1.83
N GLN A 150 1.90 -16.80 2.11
CA GLN A 150 2.15 -15.39 1.83
C GLN A 150 3.42 -14.88 2.53
N ARG A 151 3.62 -15.25 3.81
CA ARG A 151 4.84 -14.92 4.55
C ARG A 151 6.09 -15.55 3.92
N VAL A 152 6.03 -16.83 3.53
CA VAL A 152 7.16 -17.50 2.86
C VAL A 152 7.49 -16.89 1.50
N LEU A 153 6.49 -16.50 0.73
CA LEU A 153 6.70 -15.78 -0.55
C LEU A 153 7.32 -14.39 -0.34
N LEU A 154 6.93 -13.70 0.72
CA LEU A 154 7.58 -12.45 1.10
C LEU A 154 9.03 -12.68 1.54
N ALA A 155 9.30 -13.75 2.32
CA ALA A 155 10.68 -14.15 2.67
C ALA A 155 11.52 -14.41 1.42
N ARG A 156 10.99 -15.10 0.41
CA ARG A 156 11.65 -15.31 -0.89
C ARG A 156 12.06 -13.98 -1.54
N ALA A 157 11.13 -13.02 -1.57
CA ALA A 157 11.41 -11.71 -2.17
C ALA A 157 12.45 -10.91 -1.36
N ILE A 158 12.38 -10.93 -0.03
CA ILE A 158 13.35 -10.26 0.86
C ILE A 158 14.73 -10.92 0.78
N CYS A 159 14.78 -12.25 0.74
CA CYS A 159 16.00 -13.05 0.67
C CYS A 159 16.82 -12.73 -0.60
N GLN A 160 16.20 -12.25 -1.66
CA GLN A 160 16.84 -11.77 -2.87
C GLN A 160 17.65 -10.47 -2.63
N GLN A 161 17.46 -9.79 -1.49
CA GLN A 161 18.13 -8.53 -1.12
C GLN A 161 17.97 -7.44 -2.20
N PRO A 162 16.75 -7.17 -2.69
CA PRO A 162 16.52 -6.22 -3.76
C PRO A 162 16.58 -4.77 -3.24
N GLU A 163 16.82 -3.83 -4.13
CA GLU A 163 16.69 -2.40 -3.87
C GLU A 163 15.26 -1.89 -4.14
N LEU A 164 14.49 -2.64 -4.97
CA LEU A 164 13.07 -2.42 -5.26
C LEU A 164 12.29 -3.70 -5.05
N ILE A 165 11.21 -3.65 -4.28
CA ILE A 165 10.27 -4.75 -4.14
C ILE A 165 8.90 -4.35 -4.71
N LEU A 166 8.36 -5.21 -5.57
CA LEU A 166 7.02 -5.08 -6.12
C LEU A 166 6.14 -6.17 -5.51
N LEU A 167 4.96 -5.83 -5.02
CA LEU A 167 4.08 -6.73 -4.30
C LEU A 167 2.66 -6.62 -4.84
N ASP A 168 2.16 -7.71 -5.40
CA ASP A 168 0.78 -7.78 -5.89
C ASP A 168 -0.11 -8.37 -4.79
N GLU A 169 -1.00 -7.55 -4.24
CA GLU A 169 -1.95 -7.90 -3.17
C GLU A 169 -1.32 -8.65 -1.98
N PRO A 170 -0.27 -8.12 -1.34
CA PRO A 170 0.46 -8.86 -0.32
C PRO A 170 -0.33 -9.13 0.95
N THR A 171 -1.46 -8.45 1.18
CA THR A 171 -2.33 -8.61 2.36
C THR A 171 -3.43 -9.67 2.17
N SER A 172 -3.60 -10.20 0.95
CA SER A 172 -4.59 -11.22 0.66
C SER A 172 -4.37 -12.47 1.53
N PHE A 173 -5.45 -13.08 2.00
CA PHE A 173 -5.46 -14.27 2.85
C PHE A 173 -4.86 -14.11 4.25
N LEU A 174 -4.47 -12.90 4.67
CA LEU A 174 -4.01 -12.60 6.01
C LEU A 174 -5.18 -12.13 6.91
N ASP A 175 -5.14 -12.55 8.16
CA ASP A 175 -5.97 -11.96 9.20
C ASP A 175 -5.50 -10.55 9.58
N ILE A 176 -6.27 -9.84 10.39
CA ILE A 176 -5.97 -8.44 10.78
C ILE A 176 -4.56 -8.32 11.38
N LYS A 177 -4.15 -9.28 12.23
CA LYS A 177 -2.83 -9.31 12.85
C LYS A 177 -1.75 -9.49 11.80
N GLY A 178 -1.90 -10.47 10.90
CA GLY A 178 -0.96 -10.75 9.82
C GLY A 178 -0.80 -9.58 8.85
N LYS A 179 -1.89 -8.86 8.53
CA LYS A 179 -1.85 -7.64 7.73
C LYS A 179 -1.03 -6.55 8.41
N ALA A 180 -1.28 -6.30 9.70
CA ALA A 180 -0.55 -5.30 10.46
C ALA A 180 0.95 -5.61 10.54
N GLU A 181 1.32 -6.87 10.82
CA GLU A 181 2.72 -7.32 10.87
C GLU A 181 3.41 -7.18 9.51
N LEU A 182 2.76 -7.60 8.41
CA LEU A 182 3.30 -7.48 7.07
C LEU A 182 3.56 -6.02 6.69
N LEU A 183 2.58 -5.13 6.92
CA LEU A 183 2.73 -3.71 6.61
C LEU A 183 3.81 -3.04 7.48
N ALA A 184 3.98 -3.45 8.74
CA ALA A 184 5.07 -2.98 9.59
C ALA A 184 6.44 -3.41 9.03
N ILE A 185 6.58 -4.66 8.56
CA ILE A 185 7.79 -5.15 7.89
C ILE A 185 8.09 -4.31 6.64
N LEU A 186 7.10 -4.05 5.78
CA LEU A 186 7.30 -3.25 4.57
C LEU A 186 7.75 -1.82 4.90
N LYS A 187 7.17 -1.20 5.95
CA LYS A 187 7.61 0.11 6.44
C LYS A 187 9.07 0.09 6.92
N SER A 188 9.46 -0.92 7.71
CA SER A 188 10.85 -1.07 8.16
C SER A 188 11.80 -1.27 6.98
N LEU A 189 11.48 -2.14 6.01
CA LEU A 189 12.28 -2.32 4.80
C LEU A 189 12.45 -1.02 4.02
N ALA A 190 11.38 -0.24 3.86
CA ALA A 190 11.47 1.05 3.18
C ALA A 190 12.34 2.05 3.97
N ARG A 191 12.11 2.20 5.28
CA ARG A 191 12.78 3.25 6.08
C ARG A 191 14.23 2.87 6.45
N ASP A 192 14.41 1.66 6.98
CA ASP A 192 15.70 1.24 7.57
C ASP A 192 16.65 0.73 6.49
N LYS A 193 16.14 0.01 5.49
CA LYS A 193 16.94 -0.53 4.38
C LYS A 193 16.97 0.39 3.15
N LYS A 194 16.27 1.53 3.19
CA LYS A 194 16.13 2.46 2.05
C LYS A 194 15.62 1.78 0.77
N MET A 195 14.81 0.73 0.93
CA MET A 195 14.23 0.00 -0.19
C MET A 195 13.10 0.80 -0.82
N ALA A 196 13.02 0.81 -2.14
CA ALA A 196 11.82 1.29 -2.83
C ALA A 196 10.75 0.19 -2.81
N VAL A 197 9.51 0.55 -2.53
CA VAL A 197 8.39 -0.41 -2.46
C VAL A 197 7.26 0.06 -3.37
N ILE A 198 6.79 -0.83 -4.25
CA ILE A 198 5.55 -0.63 -5.00
C ILE A 198 4.62 -1.78 -4.65
N LEU A 199 3.41 -1.49 -4.21
CA LEU A 199 2.44 -2.55 -3.88
C LEU A 199 1.04 -2.21 -4.38
N SER A 200 0.25 -3.24 -4.71
CA SER A 200 -1.18 -3.10 -4.93
C SER A 200 -1.94 -3.47 -3.65
N LEU A 201 -2.95 -2.70 -3.31
CA LEU A 201 -3.86 -2.99 -2.19
C LEU A 201 -5.31 -2.74 -2.61
N HIS A 202 -6.21 -3.60 -2.10
CA HIS A 202 -7.67 -3.43 -2.26
C HIS A 202 -8.28 -2.69 -1.07
N GLU A 203 -7.69 -2.82 0.11
CA GLU A 203 -8.19 -2.25 1.35
C GLU A 203 -7.69 -0.81 1.49
N LEU A 204 -8.60 0.15 1.23
CA LEU A 204 -8.26 1.58 1.22
C LEU A 204 -7.70 2.07 2.55
N GLU A 205 -8.25 1.56 3.67
CA GLU A 205 -7.75 1.91 5.01
C GLU A 205 -6.30 1.49 5.24
N LEU A 206 -5.92 0.29 4.75
CA LEU A 206 -4.55 -0.18 4.85
C LEU A 206 -3.63 0.58 3.90
N ALA A 207 -4.11 0.85 2.68
CA ALA A 207 -3.40 1.68 1.72
C ALA A 207 -3.12 3.07 2.29
N GLN A 208 -4.10 3.71 2.92
CA GLN A 208 -3.94 5.01 3.58
C GLN A 208 -2.91 4.98 4.70
N LYS A 209 -2.83 3.88 5.48
CA LYS A 209 -1.89 3.77 6.59
C LYS A 209 -0.44 3.49 6.17
N VAL A 210 -0.22 2.86 5.03
CA VAL A 210 1.13 2.39 4.64
C VAL A 210 1.81 3.27 3.60
N SER A 211 1.04 3.94 2.73
CA SER A 211 1.57 4.64 1.55
C SER A 211 2.27 5.94 1.91
N ASP A 212 3.32 6.27 1.18
CA ASP A 212 3.85 7.64 1.11
C ASP A 212 3.27 8.37 -0.10
N LYS A 213 3.06 7.62 -1.18
CA LYS A 213 2.50 8.07 -2.44
C LYS A 213 1.49 7.04 -2.94
N VAL A 214 0.55 7.49 -3.72
CA VAL A 214 -0.54 6.67 -4.25
C VAL A 214 -0.71 6.93 -5.74
N VAL A 215 -0.99 5.88 -6.48
CA VAL A 215 -1.40 5.92 -7.89
C VAL A 215 -2.72 5.19 -8.01
N CYS A 216 -3.67 5.81 -8.69
CA CYS A 216 -4.97 5.24 -8.96
C CYS A 216 -5.00 4.60 -10.34
N VAL A 217 -5.40 3.35 -10.40
CA VAL A 217 -5.52 2.58 -11.65
C VAL A 217 -7.00 2.29 -11.89
N SER A 218 -7.52 2.72 -13.03
CA SER A 218 -8.92 2.54 -13.41
C SER A 218 -9.04 2.22 -14.91
N ALA A 219 -10.24 1.93 -15.38
CA ALA A 219 -10.51 1.77 -16.81
C ALA A 219 -10.21 3.04 -17.63
N ALA A 220 -10.24 4.21 -17.01
CA ALA A 220 -9.89 5.47 -17.65
C ALA A 220 -8.36 5.73 -17.75
N GLY A 221 -7.55 4.84 -17.19
CA GLY A 221 -6.09 4.96 -17.18
C GLY A 221 -5.47 4.96 -15.79
N VAL A 222 -4.24 5.41 -15.73
CA VAL A 222 -3.45 5.55 -14.50
C VAL A 222 -3.30 7.03 -14.17
N SER A 223 -3.56 7.40 -12.92
CA SER A 223 -3.40 8.77 -12.45
C SER A 223 -1.93 9.15 -12.30
N ASP A 224 -1.66 10.45 -12.20
CA ASP A 224 -0.40 10.94 -11.66
C ASP A 224 -0.15 10.41 -10.24
N VAL A 225 1.12 10.45 -9.81
CA VAL A 225 1.51 10.10 -8.44
C VAL A 225 0.98 11.18 -7.47
N MET A 226 0.12 10.79 -6.56
CA MET A 226 -0.58 11.68 -5.63
C MET A 226 -0.09 11.52 -4.18
N THR A 227 -0.36 12.55 -3.37
CA THR A 227 -0.30 12.44 -1.90
C THR A 227 -1.48 11.61 -1.39
N GLN A 228 -1.36 11.08 -0.17
CA GLN A 228 -2.47 10.36 0.48
C GLN A 228 -3.75 11.18 0.52
N GLU A 229 -3.68 12.45 0.95
CA GLU A 229 -4.83 13.34 1.08
C GLU A 229 -5.65 13.44 -0.21
N LYS A 230 -4.96 13.62 -1.35
CA LYS A 230 -5.62 13.69 -2.67
C LYS A 230 -6.16 12.34 -3.11
N ALA A 231 -5.40 11.28 -2.92
CA ALA A 231 -5.76 9.94 -3.38
C ALA A 231 -7.01 9.39 -2.67
N PHE A 232 -7.11 9.64 -1.35
CA PHE A 232 -8.22 9.15 -0.52
C PHE A 232 -9.33 10.18 -0.31
N ALA A 233 -9.28 11.35 -0.97
CA ALA A 233 -10.40 12.29 -0.99
C ALA A 233 -11.66 11.63 -1.56
N ARG A 234 -12.83 11.95 -0.97
CA ARG A 234 -14.13 11.40 -1.36
C ARG A 234 -14.35 11.44 -2.87
N GLU A 235 -14.18 12.61 -3.47
CA GLU A 235 -14.37 12.81 -4.91
C GLU A 235 -13.53 11.84 -5.75
N ASN A 236 -12.28 11.62 -5.36
CA ASN A 236 -11.37 10.74 -6.08
C ASN A 236 -11.75 9.26 -5.90
N ILE A 237 -12.10 8.84 -4.68
CA ILE A 237 -12.57 7.47 -4.40
C ILE A 237 -13.88 7.18 -5.14
N CYS A 238 -14.85 8.08 -5.10
CA CYS A 238 -16.11 7.94 -5.85
C CYS A 238 -15.84 7.81 -7.35
N LYS A 239 -14.94 8.63 -7.90
CA LYS A 239 -14.57 8.59 -9.32
C LYS A 239 -13.90 7.26 -9.71
N ILE A 240 -12.93 6.78 -8.92
CA ILE A 240 -12.13 5.57 -9.25
C ILE A 240 -12.98 4.31 -9.16
N TYR A 241 -13.83 4.22 -8.14
CA TYR A 241 -14.65 3.04 -7.87
C TYR A 241 -16.06 3.15 -8.43
N ALA A 242 -16.39 4.25 -9.12
CA ALA A 242 -17.72 4.56 -9.65
C ALA A 242 -18.82 4.48 -8.56
N LEU A 243 -18.54 4.97 -7.36
CA LEU A 243 -19.48 4.99 -6.24
C LEU A 243 -20.41 6.18 -6.35
N THR A 244 -21.70 5.95 -6.03
CA THR A 244 -22.63 7.06 -5.76
C THR A 244 -22.35 7.67 -4.39
N ASP A 245 -22.85 8.91 -4.17
CA ASP A 245 -22.73 9.57 -2.85
C ASP A 245 -23.36 8.75 -1.73
N GLU A 246 -24.50 8.09 -2.00
CA GLU A 246 -25.19 7.21 -1.06
C GLU A 246 -24.33 5.99 -0.70
N GLN A 247 -23.70 5.36 -1.72
CA GLN A 247 -22.82 4.21 -1.51
C GLN A 247 -21.58 4.60 -0.72
N TYR A 248 -21.01 5.76 -1.00
CA TYR A 248 -19.87 6.27 -0.24
C TYR A 248 -20.24 6.53 1.23
N ALA A 249 -21.35 7.23 1.46
CA ALA A 249 -21.85 7.52 2.80
C ALA A 249 -22.17 6.23 3.58
N PHE A 250 -22.70 5.21 2.91
CA PHE A 250 -22.94 3.90 3.54
C PHE A 250 -21.67 3.20 3.98
N LEU A 251 -20.59 3.25 3.17
CA LEU A 251 -19.33 2.55 3.46
C LEU A 251 -18.44 3.29 4.46
N TYR A 252 -18.40 4.63 4.39
CA TYR A 252 -17.43 5.45 5.14
C TYR A 252 -18.10 6.42 6.14
N GLY A 253 -19.43 6.42 6.18
CA GLY A 253 -20.22 7.39 6.94
C GLY A 253 -20.37 8.72 6.18
N GLU A 254 -21.36 9.50 6.56
CA GLU A 254 -21.43 10.89 6.11
C GLU A 254 -20.18 11.62 6.64
N GLU A 255 -19.44 12.30 5.76
CA GLU A 255 -18.48 13.29 6.22
C GLU A 255 -19.29 14.24 7.12
N LYS A 256 -19.01 14.23 8.42
CA LYS A 256 -19.44 15.35 9.25
C LYS A 256 -18.81 16.57 8.59
N ALA A 257 -19.65 17.41 7.98
CA ALA A 257 -19.23 18.72 7.51
C ALA A 257 -18.34 19.28 8.62
N PRO A 258 -17.14 19.84 8.30
CA PRO A 258 -16.27 20.39 9.31
C PRO A 258 -17.19 21.17 10.23
N GLU A 259 -17.25 20.80 11.52
CA GLU A 259 -18.10 21.51 12.46
C GLU A 259 -17.70 22.97 12.24
N GLU A 260 -18.50 23.71 11.44
CA GLU A 260 -18.44 25.15 11.51
C GLU A 260 -18.47 25.37 13.00
N LYS A 261 -17.39 25.93 13.54
CA LYS A 261 -17.35 26.37 14.92
C LYS A 261 -18.56 27.28 15.04
N ARG A 262 -19.73 26.66 15.28
CA ARG A 262 -20.93 27.42 15.59
C ARG A 262 -20.48 28.26 16.74
N PRO A 263 -20.49 29.58 16.60
CA PRO A 263 -20.04 30.44 17.68
C PRO A 263 -20.85 29.97 18.88
N LEU A 264 -20.17 29.44 19.90
CA LEU A 264 -20.75 28.91 21.12
C LEU A 264 -21.74 29.95 21.59
N PHE A 265 -23.02 29.72 21.29
CA PHE A 265 -24.18 30.52 21.67
C PHE A 265 -23.84 31.98 21.95
N GLU A 266 -23.95 32.89 20.95
CA GLU A 266 -23.96 34.31 21.19
C GLU A 266 -25.29 34.67 21.89
N HIS A 267 -25.33 34.48 23.20
CA HIS A 267 -26.43 34.93 24.01
C HIS A 267 -26.09 36.35 24.51
N TYR A 268 -26.87 37.30 24.05
CA TYR A 268 -26.84 38.71 24.52
C TYR A 268 -27.99 38.93 25.48
N VAL A 269 -27.72 39.46 26.66
CA VAL A 269 -28.74 39.85 27.64
C VAL A 269 -28.80 41.37 27.64
N ARG A 270 -30.00 41.90 27.54
CA ARG A 270 -30.27 43.35 27.62
C ARG A 270 -30.22 43.79 29.06
N SER A 271 -29.28 44.66 29.40
CA SER A 271 -29.22 45.34 30.70
C SER A 271 -29.33 46.83 30.47
N GLY A 272 -30.56 47.41 30.67
CA GLY A 272 -30.87 48.78 30.32
C GLY A 272 -30.82 49.05 28.82
N GLN A 273 -30.06 50.07 28.38
CA GLN A 273 -29.86 50.38 26.97
C GLN A 273 -28.67 49.64 26.34
N LYS A 274 -27.94 48.80 27.07
CA LYS A 274 -26.75 48.07 26.58
C LYS A 274 -27.05 46.57 26.38
N LEU A 275 -26.57 46.03 25.24
CA LEU A 275 -26.50 44.61 24.98
C LEU A 275 -25.17 44.06 25.53
N LEU A 276 -25.24 43.16 26.49
CA LEU A 276 -24.07 42.52 27.09
C LEU A 276 -23.93 41.12 26.53
N ARG A 277 -22.73 40.74 26.07
CA ARG A 277 -22.39 39.41 25.62
C ARG A 277 -22.17 38.50 26.83
N CYS A 278 -22.95 37.41 26.94
CA CYS A 278 -22.76 36.42 27.98
C CYS A 278 -21.58 35.49 27.65
N GLY A 279 -20.51 35.58 28.44
CA GLY A 279 -19.43 34.60 28.43
C GLY A 279 -19.76 33.46 29.41
N TYR A 280 -19.75 32.22 28.94
CA TYR A 280 -19.95 31.04 29.81
C TYR A 280 -18.63 30.68 30.48
N THR A 281 -18.56 30.76 31.81
CA THR A 281 -17.54 30.11 32.61
C THR A 281 -18.07 28.75 33.06
N THR A 282 -17.20 27.84 33.47
CA THR A 282 -17.58 26.47 33.96
C THR A 282 -18.63 26.52 35.09
N GLY A 283 -18.60 27.56 35.92
CA GLY A 283 -19.60 27.78 36.96
C GLY A 283 -20.97 28.23 36.44
N THR A 284 -21.02 28.96 35.34
CA THR A 284 -22.28 29.43 34.72
C THR A 284 -23.02 28.27 34.05
N CYS A 285 -22.32 27.31 33.47
CA CYS A 285 -22.92 26.09 32.90
C CYS A 285 -23.57 25.21 34.01
N ALA A 286 -22.95 25.09 35.18
CA ALA A 286 -23.51 24.35 36.31
C ALA A 286 -24.77 25.02 36.85
N ALA A 287 -24.79 26.34 36.97
CA ALA A 287 -25.96 27.10 37.45
C ALA A 287 -27.14 27.00 36.46
N LEU A 288 -26.90 27.07 35.16
CA LEU A 288 -27.93 26.94 34.13
C LEU A 288 -28.50 25.49 34.08
N GLY A 289 -27.66 24.47 34.29
CA GLY A 289 -28.09 23.08 34.38
C GLY A 289 -29.00 22.86 35.59
N ALA A 290 -28.64 23.40 36.76
CA ALA A 290 -29.46 23.31 38.00
C ALA A 290 -30.77 24.07 37.86
N ALA A 291 -30.78 25.27 37.25
CA ALA A 291 -32.02 26.05 37.03
C ALA A 291 -32.95 25.36 35.99
N GLY A 292 -32.41 24.72 34.97
CA GLY A 292 -33.17 23.93 34.00
C GLY A 292 -33.79 22.68 34.60
N ALA A 293 -33.06 21.96 35.47
CA ALA A 293 -33.55 20.78 36.18
C ALA A 293 -34.64 21.17 37.21
N ALA A 294 -34.46 22.26 37.94
CA ALA A 294 -35.46 22.76 38.88
C ALA A 294 -36.76 23.18 38.18
N ARG A 295 -36.65 23.77 36.97
CA ARG A 295 -37.83 24.18 36.20
C ARG A 295 -38.61 22.97 35.65
N LEU A 296 -37.94 21.92 35.22
CA LEU A 296 -38.53 20.67 34.76
C LEU A 296 -39.26 19.92 35.93
N LEU A 297 -38.72 19.99 37.14
CA LEU A 297 -39.33 19.40 38.34
C LEU A 297 -40.54 20.19 38.87
N LEU A 298 -40.63 21.48 38.58
CA LEU A 298 -41.72 22.35 39.06
C LEU A 298 -42.85 22.54 38.04
N THR A 299 -42.64 22.24 36.78
CA THR A 299 -43.64 22.48 35.72
C THR A 299 -44.19 21.21 35.09
N GLY A 300 -43.69 20.03 35.45
CA GLY A 300 -44.22 18.71 35.01
C GLY A 300 -43.89 18.41 33.56
#